data_d65ada9a447ed9a5f4a246b052c57d85
#
_entry.id   d65ada9a447ed9a5f4a246b052c57d85
#
_cell.length_a   1.000
_cell.length_b   1.000
_cell.length_c   1.000
_cell.angle_alpha   90.00
_cell.angle_beta   90.00
_cell.angle_gamma   90.00
#
_symmetry.space_group_name_H-M   'P 1'
#
loop_
_entity.id
_entity.type
_entity.pdbx_description
1 polymer ?
#
loop_
_entity_poly.entity_id
_entity_poly.type
_entity_poly.pdbx_seq_one_letter_code
_entity_poly.pdbx_strand_id
1 'polypeptide(L)'
;MGGVEIDRNQDPSTYQTNSLMSTVFSLLNSMIGGTMLFLPLYFNQTGIITSIIIMIIMGIVSMKGCDIYVQHLKKNEFDIQETLGRIMGNRWRMFFIVISTIYMILVTLLYYSFSIEMVYSLITFIMTHSGSKNYADKADVSYSQFSIQYTVLATIPIFLGLLFLKKLGFMIKIAELGVYAIYSYVIFIFYTFISNLTSGTLQENISDVKLWSFDVGTLASTASLAYQIHTNACPMVKCNKDQSKNRLAVKITYAMGITIYLIIGLIGGLGVLGRVSQRKDGKAHNINDYFADDAWQPLIVEILYLIHLVSMYPILANICRVRVFEIVFKNNGGVPPQWVFVCVNIFFIMICSGVKLIGVSPNTLVDINGAFSCFFIVYLIPSFMHLACYHGSNKFLRSIRKTFVRQSSSEMQRQENLLDNEQESVNYLDSEQEKSFQNEANGFRAQQAYSCNSHTEDIKSVPKTIRLSIYAAILIVGFAIFIYGMYSVIKNAIDGDSN
;
A
#
# COMPACT_ATOMS: atom_id res chain seq x y z
N MET A 1 6.35 -6.30 -10.05
CA MET A 1 6.16 -7.32 -9.01
C MET A 1 5.03 -8.22 -9.43
N GLY A 2 5.35 -9.32 -10.09
CA GLY A 2 4.41 -10.40 -10.29
C GLY A 2 4.11 -10.98 -8.93
N GLY A 3 2.88 -10.85 -8.45
CA GLY A 3 2.41 -11.77 -7.46
C GLY A 3 2.70 -13.16 -8.01
N VAL A 4 3.65 -13.85 -7.41
CA VAL A 4 3.86 -15.26 -7.69
C VAL A 4 2.54 -15.90 -7.29
N GLU A 5 1.72 -16.24 -8.28
CA GLU A 5 0.54 -17.05 -8.08
C GLU A 5 1.09 -18.43 -7.71
N ILE A 6 1.36 -18.61 -6.42
CA ILE A 6 1.91 -19.86 -5.90
C ILE A 6 0.75 -20.85 -5.95
N ASP A 7 0.82 -21.79 -6.87
CA ASP A 7 -0.10 -22.91 -6.90
C ASP A 7 0.02 -23.67 -5.56
N ARG A 8 -1.07 -23.71 -4.80
CA ARG A 8 -1.13 -24.26 -3.45
C ARG A 8 -0.77 -25.75 -3.38
N ASN A 9 -0.82 -26.43 -4.52
CA ASN A 9 -0.50 -27.84 -4.66
C ASN A 9 0.96 -28.10 -5.08
N GLN A 10 1.74 -27.03 -5.34
CA GLN A 10 3.15 -27.18 -5.70
C GLN A 10 4.02 -27.52 -4.49
N ASP A 11 5.04 -28.34 -4.73
CA ASP A 11 6.07 -28.65 -3.73
C ASP A 11 6.75 -27.34 -3.26
N PRO A 12 6.89 -27.11 -1.94
CA PRO A 12 7.62 -25.96 -1.40
C PRO A 12 8.98 -25.68 -2.06
N SER A 13 9.68 -26.71 -2.52
CA SER A 13 10.97 -26.58 -3.22
C SER A 13 10.89 -25.79 -4.52
N THR A 14 9.72 -25.72 -5.16
CA THR A 14 9.54 -25.01 -6.43
C THR A 14 9.44 -23.49 -6.27
N TYR A 15 8.89 -22.98 -5.16
CA TYR A 15 8.75 -21.56 -4.91
C TYR A 15 9.69 -21.00 -3.83
N GLN A 16 10.25 -21.85 -2.93
CA GLN A 16 11.21 -21.44 -1.90
C GLN A 16 12.63 -21.34 -2.47
N THR A 17 12.84 -20.44 -3.41
CA THR A 17 14.10 -20.31 -4.15
C THR A 17 14.95 -19.12 -3.70
N ASN A 18 14.37 -18.16 -3.00
CA ASN A 18 15.02 -16.89 -2.67
C ASN A 18 15.97 -17.05 -1.48
N SER A 19 17.16 -16.43 -1.59
CA SER A 19 18.03 -16.22 -0.43
C SER A 19 17.44 -15.14 0.48
N LEU A 20 17.95 -15.02 1.73
CA LEU A 20 17.55 -13.96 2.65
C LEU A 20 17.66 -12.57 2.01
N MET A 21 18.78 -12.25 1.37
CA MET A 21 18.99 -10.94 0.73
C MET A 21 18.08 -10.73 -0.49
N SER A 22 17.84 -11.76 -1.29
CA SER A 22 16.87 -11.69 -2.39
C SER A 22 15.45 -11.38 -1.88
N THR A 23 15.04 -11.99 -0.76
CA THR A 23 13.76 -11.69 -0.10
C THR A 23 13.73 -10.26 0.43
N VAL A 24 14.81 -9.78 1.06
CA VAL A 24 14.93 -8.39 1.53
C VAL A 24 14.78 -7.41 0.37
N PHE A 25 15.49 -7.63 -0.74
CA PHE A 25 15.39 -6.75 -1.91
C PHE A 25 14.01 -6.79 -2.57
N SER A 26 13.35 -7.96 -2.61
CA SER A 26 11.97 -8.06 -3.11
C SER A 26 10.99 -7.26 -2.25
N LEU A 27 11.10 -7.37 -0.92
CA LEU A 27 10.30 -6.59 0.02
C LEU A 27 10.60 -5.09 -0.08
N LEU A 28 11.89 -4.72 -0.18
CA LEU A 28 12.32 -3.33 -0.32
C LEU A 28 11.79 -2.71 -1.62
N ASN A 29 11.87 -3.42 -2.72
CA ASN A 29 11.32 -2.98 -4.01
C ASN A 29 9.77 -2.85 -3.95
N SER A 30 9.10 -3.65 -3.11
CA SER A 30 7.66 -3.48 -2.83
C SER A 30 7.37 -2.25 -1.96
N MET A 31 8.30 -1.86 -1.11
CA MET A 31 8.18 -0.70 -0.23
C MET A 31 8.43 0.61 -0.98
N ILE A 32 9.50 0.67 -1.77
CA ILE A 32 9.90 1.88 -2.47
C ILE A 32 9.00 2.08 -3.70
N GLY A 33 8.20 3.13 -3.66
CA GLY A 33 7.23 3.48 -4.71
C GLY A 33 7.13 4.99 -4.93
N GLY A 34 6.05 5.44 -5.58
CA GLY A 34 5.82 6.85 -5.93
C GLY A 34 5.78 7.82 -4.75
N THR A 35 5.57 7.35 -3.52
CA THR A 35 5.55 8.18 -2.31
C THR A 35 6.86 8.92 -2.05
N MET A 36 7.98 8.40 -2.54
CA MET A 36 9.28 9.06 -2.36
C MET A 36 9.39 10.41 -3.09
N LEU A 37 8.58 10.64 -4.14
CA LEU A 37 8.56 11.92 -4.88
C LEU A 37 8.10 13.10 -4.01
N PHE A 38 7.34 12.82 -2.95
CA PHE A 38 6.78 13.85 -2.05
C PHE A 38 7.67 14.13 -0.84
N LEU A 39 8.53 13.18 -0.44
CA LEU A 39 9.31 13.31 0.79
C LEU A 39 10.14 14.58 0.85
N PRO A 40 10.86 15.02 -0.21
CA PRO A 40 11.61 16.27 -0.18
C PRO A 40 10.75 17.49 0.13
N LEU A 41 9.55 17.55 -0.45
CA LEU A 41 8.60 18.64 -0.22
C LEU A 41 8.12 18.64 1.24
N TYR A 42 7.71 17.48 1.74
CA TYR A 42 7.17 17.37 3.11
C TYR A 42 8.24 17.59 4.19
N PHE A 43 9.51 17.26 3.92
CA PHE A 43 10.60 17.61 4.83
C PHE A 43 10.76 19.13 4.97
N ASN A 44 10.59 19.90 3.90
CA ASN A 44 10.62 21.36 3.96
C ASN A 44 9.39 21.95 4.65
N GLN A 45 8.20 21.36 4.46
CA GLN A 45 6.95 21.85 5.08
C GLN A 45 6.88 21.53 6.57
N THR A 46 7.20 20.30 6.95
CA THR A 46 7.09 19.79 8.33
C THR A 46 8.30 20.16 9.18
N GLY A 47 9.41 20.50 8.56
CA GLY A 47 10.69 20.75 9.23
C GLY A 47 11.54 19.49 9.40
N ILE A 48 12.86 19.68 9.28
CA ILE A 48 13.82 18.56 9.14
C ILE A 48 13.80 17.64 10.36
N ILE A 49 13.90 18.18 11.57
CA ILE A 49 14.00 17.36 12.80
C ILE A 49 12.70 16.63 13.06
N THR A 50 11.56 17.32 12.92
CA THR A 50 10.24 16.72 13.06
C THR A 50 10.05 15.59 12.04
N SER A 51 10.47 15.80 10.79
CA SER A 51 10.37 14.81 9.72
C SER A 51 11.20 13.57 9.99
N ILE A 52 12.43 13.71 10.45
CA ILE A 52 13.30 12.59 10.83
C ILE A 52 12.64 11.76 11.94
N ILE A 53 12.13 12.42 12.98
CA ILE A 53 11.49 11.74 14.11
C ILE A 53 10.25 10.97 13.64
N ILE A 54 9.39 11.60 12.85
CA ILE A 54 8.17 10.96 12.32
C ILE A 54 8.52 9.76 11.44
N MET A 55 9.43 9.93 10.49
CA MET A 55 9.83 8.84 9.60
C MET A 55 10.37 7.63 10.36
N ILE A 56 11.18 7.85 11.40
CA ILE A 56 11.71 6.76 12.24
C ILE A 56 10.59 6.09 13.04
N ILE A 57 9.72 6.87 13.70
CA ILE A 57 8.63 6.32 14.51
C ILE A 57 7.69 5.51 13.63
N MET A 58 7.27 6.07 12.48
CA MET A 58 6.34 5.42 11.56
C MET A 58 6.94 4.15 10.95
N GLY A 59 8.22 4.17 10.59
CA GLY A 59 8.94 3.01 10.12
C GLY A 59 9.02 1.88 11.16
N ILE A 60 9.32 2.21 12.43
CA ILE A 60 9.37 1.23 13.52
C ILE A 60 7.99 0.64 13.80
N VAL A 61 6.95 1.46 13.82
CA VAL A 61 5.58 1.02 14.08
C VAL A 61 5.08 0.11 12.94
N SER A 62 5.30 0.51 11.69
CA SER A 62 4.97 -0.29 10.51
C SER A 62 5.75 -1.61 10.48
N MET A 63 7.05 -1.59 10.82
CA MET A 63 7.86 -2.79 10.96
C MET A 63 7.25 -3.78 11.96
N LYS A 64 6.78 -3.28 13.11
CA LYS A 64 6.15 -4.13 14.13
C LYS A 64 4.83 -4.72 13.65
N GLY A 65 4.00 -3.96 12.95
CA GLY A 65 2.77 -4.45 12.33
C GLY A 65 3.04 -5.58 11.33
N CYS A 66 4.01 -5.39 10.45
CA CYS A 66 4.41 -6.40 9.47
C CYS A 66 5.03 -7.65 10.12
N ASP A 67 5.89 -7.47 11.14
CA ASP A 67 6.49 -8.58 11.90
C ASP A 67 5.42 -9.45 12.58
N ILE A 68 4.31 -8.87 13.08
CA ILE A 68 3.19 -9.61 13.66
C ILE A 68 2.53 -10.51 12.60
N TYR A 69 2.27 -10.01 11.40
CA TYR A 69 1.68 -10.82 10.33
C TYR A 69 2.58 -12.01 9.98
N VAL A 70 3.87 -11.76 9.77
CA VAL A 70 4.84 -12.80 9.42
C VAL A 70 5.05 -13.79 10.56
N GLN A 71 5.04 -13.34 11.83
CA GLN A 71 5.17 -14.21 13.00
C GLN A 71 4.06 -15.23 13.11
N HIS A 72 2.83 -14.86 12.74
CA HIS A 72 1.66 -15.73 12.89
C HIS A 72 1.33 -16.54 11.62
N LEU A 73 2.09 -16.37 10.54
CA LEU A 73 1.89 -17.07 9.27
C LEU A 73 2.29 -18.55 9.39
N LYS A 74 1.36 -19.48 9.11
CA LYS A 74 1.64 -20.92 9.07
C LYS A 74 2.23 -21.38 7.73
N LYS A 75 2.81 -22.59 7.70
CA LYS A 75 3.39 -23.18 6.47
C LYS A 75 2.40 -23.24 5.31
N ASN A 76 1.14 -23.56 5.57
CA ASN A 76 0.08 -23.73 4.58
C ASN A 76 -0.69 -22.44 4.26
N GLU A 77 -0.33 -21.32 4.86
CA GLU A 77 -0.97 -20.02 4.63
C GLU A 77 -0.06 -19.15 3.77
N PHE A 78 -0.61 -18.55 2.74
CA PHE A 78 0.12 -17.68 1.81
C PHE A 78 -0.27 -16.21 1.94
N ASP A 79 -1.44 -15.93 2.54
CA ASP A 79 -1.96 -14.58 2.66
C ASP A 79 -2.40 -14.27 4.10
N ILE A 80 -2.38 -12.98 4.44
CA ILE A 80 -2.84 -12.46 5.74
C ILE A 80 -4.30 -12.82 6.00
N GLN A 81 -5.15 -12.80 4.96
CA GLN A 81 -6.56 -13.13 5.08
C GLN A 81 -6.82 -14.54 5.61
N GLU A 82 -5.98 -15.51 5.25
CA GLU A 82 -6.06 -16.88 5.75
C GLU A 82 -5.67 -16.94 7.23
N THR A 83 -4.57 -16.28 7.58
CA THR A 83 -4.11 -16.16 8.97
C THR A 83 -5.15 -15.47 9.86
N LEU A 84 -5.78 -14.39 9.39
CA LEU A 84 -6.85 -13.70 10.12
C LEU A 84 -8.09 -14.57 10.28
N GLY A 85 -8.49 -15.27 9.22
CA GLY A 85 -9.62 -16.22 9.27
C GLY A 85 -9.43 -17.29 10.35
N ARG A 86 -8.22 -17.82 10.47
CA ARG A 86 -7.85 -18.80 11.48
C ARG A 86 -7.82 -18.23 12.91
N ILE A 87 -7.22 -17.05 13.10
CA ILE A 87 -7.00 -16.47 14.44
C ILE A 87 -8.26 -15.80 14.98
N MET A 88 -8.90 -14.97 14.14
CA MET A 88 -9.97 -14.05 14.54
C MET A 88 -11.36 -14.43 13.97
N GLY A 89 -11.40 -15.36 13.01
CA GLY A 89 -12.63 -15.84 12.38
C GLY A 89 -12.98 -15.16 11.06
N ASN A 90 -13.99 -15.72 10.36
CA ASN A 90 -14.33 -15.35 8.98
C ASN A 90 -14.76 -13.87 8.80
N ARG A 91 -15.38 -13.26 9.83
CA ARG A 91 -15.78 -11.84 9.77
C ARG A 91 -14.57 -10.91 9.66
N TRP A 92 -13.51 -11.15 10.41
CA TRP A 92 -12.27 -10.38 10.33
C TRP A 92 -11.53 -10.63 9.01
N ARG A 93 -11.60 -11.86 8.49
CA ARG A 93 -11.13 -12.18 7.15
C ARG A 93 -11.85 -11.33 6.10
N MET A 94 -13.19 -11.29 6.11
CA MET A 94 -13.99 -10.49 5.18
C MET A 94 -13.73 -8.99 5.33
N PHE A 95 -13.64 -8.50 6.57
CA PHE A 95 -13.29 -7.11 6.86
C PHE A 95 -11.94 -6.74 6.25
N PHE A 96 -10.91 -7.57 6.44
CA PHE A 96 -9.60 -7.35 5.84
C PHE A 96 -9.65 -7.34 4.30
N ILE A 97 -10.40 -8.25 3.70
CA ILE A 97 -10.55 -8.31 2.23
C ILE A 97 -11.14 -7.00 1.72
N VAL A 98 -12.21 -6.50 2.35
CA VAL A 98 -12.86 -5.23 1.97
C VAL A 98 -11.88 -4.06 2.08
N ILE A 99 -11.24 -3.88 3.25
CA ILE A 99 -10.29 -2.78 3.48
C ILE A 99 -9.08 -2.86 2.54
N SER A 100 -8.53 -4.06 2.34
CA SER A 100 -7.40 -4.24 1.42
C SER A 100 -7.78 -4.03 -0.05
N THR A 101 -9.04 -4.26 -0.41
CA THR A 101 -9.56 -3.95 -1.75
C THR A 101 -9.70 -2.43 -1.94
N ILE A 102 -10.26 -1.71 -0.94
CA ILE A 102 -10.33 -0.23 -0.95
C ILE A 102 -8.91 0.35 -1.06
N TYR A 103 -7.96 -0.16 -0.27
CA TYR A 103 -6.55 0.22 -0.36
C TYR A 103 -6.01 0.07 -1.80
N MET A 104 -6.23 -1.07 -2.44
CA MET A 104 -5.75 -1.33 -3.79
C MET A 104 -6.42 -0.42 -4.84
N ILE A 105 -7.71 -0.11 -4.68
CA ILE A 105 -8.41 0.85 -5.55
C ILE A 105 -7.74 2.23 -5.43
N LEU A 106 -7.52 2.72 -4.20
CA LEU A 106 -6.88 4.01 -3.97
C LEU A 106 -5.44 4.07 -4.50
N VAL A 107 -4.67 2.98 -4.36
CA VAL A 107 -3.33 2.89 -4.95
C VAL A 107 -3.41 2.93 -6.48
N THR A 108 -4.36 2.24 -7.09
CA THR A 108 -4.50 2.25 -8.56
C THR A 108 -4.91 3.62 -9.09
N LEU A 109 -5.83 4.31 -8.37
CA LEU A 109 -6.18 5.72 -8.64
C LEU A 109 -4.95 6.63 -8.55
N LEU A 110 -4.12 6.43 -7.55
CA LEU A 110 -2.87 7.19 -7.36
C LEU A 110 -1.91 6.99 -8.54
N TYR A 111 -1.68 5.74 -8.96
CA TYR A 111 -0.81 5.43 -10.10
C TYR A 111 -1.35 6.02 -11.41
N TYR A 112 -2.66 5.97 -11.62
CA TYR A 112 -3.32 6.64 -12.75
C TYR A 112 -3.09 8.16 -12.69
N SER A 113 -3.39 8.80 -11.56
CA SER A 113 -3.26 10.24 -11.38
C SER A 113 -1.83 10.74 -11.63
N PHE A 114 -0.82 10.04 -11.10
CA PHE A 114 0.58 10.34 -11.38
C PHE A 114 0.95 10.18 -12.85
N SER A 115 0.49 9.09 -13.47
CA SER A 115 0.77 8.86 -14.90
C SER A 115 0.24 10.01 -15.75
N ILE A 116 -0.96 10.52 -15.44
CA ILE A 116 -1.53 11.67 -16.14
C ILE A 116 -0.69 12.93 -15.95
N GLU A 117 -0.21 13.21 -14.73
CA GLU A 117 0.62 14.39 -14.48
C GLU A 117 1.97 14.32 -15.20
N MET A 118 2.58 13.13 -15.27
CA MET A 118 3.83 12.95 -16.02
C MET A 118 3.63 13.06 -17.53
N VAL A 119 2.52 12.54 -18.08
CA VAL A 119 2.17 12.75 -19.49
C VAL A 119 1.92 14.22 -19.76
N TYR A 120 1.25 14.93 -18.86
CA TYR A 120 1.04 16.37 -18.98
C TYR A 120 2.36 17.14 -18.99
N SER A 121 3.30 16.85 -18.07
CA SER A 121 4.64 17.44 -18.04
C SER A 121 5.40 17.21 -19.35
N LEU A 122 5.33 16.00 -19.92
CA LEU A 122 5.97 15.69 -21.20
C LEU A 122 5.39 16.52 -22.35
N ILE A 123 4.07 16.69 -22.40
CA ILE A 123 3.41 17.49 -23.43
C ILE A 123 3.77 18.98 -23.27
N THR A 124 3.73 19.52 -22.06
CA THR A 124 4.07 20.92 -21.79
C THR A 124 5.53 21.22 -22.08
N PHE A 125 6.43 20.28 -21.82
CA PHE A 125 7.84 20.38 -22.23
C PHE A 125 7.98 20.50 -23.76
N ILE A 126 7.28 19.66 -24.53
CA ILE A 126 7.30 19.71 -26.00
C ILE A 126 6.69 21.04 -26.49
N MET A 127 5.59 21.50 -25.91
CA MET A 127 4.94 22.76 -26.25
C MET A 127 5.87 23.96 -26.01
N THR A 128 6.55 24.00 -24.84
CA THR A 128 7.50 25.06 -24.51
C THR A 128 8.65 25.11 -25.48
N HIS A 129 9.21 23.96 -25.87
CA HIS A 129 10.29 23.91 -26.90
C HIS A 129 9.83 24.25 -28.31
N SER A 130 8.54 24.08 -28.63
CA SER A 130 7.95 24.55 -29.90
C SER A 130 7.57 26.03 -29.88
N GLY A 131 7.84 26.74 -28.78
CA GLY A 131 7.55 28.18 -28.66
C GLY A 131 6.09 28.48 -28.22
N SER A 132 5.29 27.48 -27.95
CA SER A 132 3.91 27.66 -27.45
C SER A 132 3.87 27.65 -25.93
N LYS A 133 3.27 28.67 -25.31
CA LYS A 133 2.99 28.74 -23.86
C LYS A 133 1.49 28.75 -23.57
N ASN A 134 0.67 28.18 -24.44
CA ASN A 134 -0.78 28.16 -24.29
C ASN A 134 -1.23 26.88 -23.51
N TYR A 135 -0.75 26.75 -22.29
CA TYR A 135 -1.16 25.67 -21.35
C TYR A 135 -1.36 26.25 -19.95
N ALA A 136 -2.24 25.61 -19.18
CA ALA A 136 -2.55 25.96 -17.81
C ALA A 136 -1.55 25.33 -16.83
N ASP A 137 -1.50 25.81 -15.60
CA ASP A 137 -0.78 25.10 -14.53
C ASP A 137 -1.42 23.73 -14.22
N LYS A 138 -0.62 22.77 -13.72
CA LYS A 138 -1.10 21.42 -13.37
C LYS A 138 -2.27 21.40 -12.39
N ALA A 139 -2.32 22.39 -11.50
CA ALA A 139 -3.37 22.51 -10.49
C ALA A 139 -4.63 23.19 -11.01
N ASP A 140 -4.56 23.90 -12.15
CA ASP A 140 -5.68 24.70 -12.65
C ASP A 140 -6.59 23.89 -13.58
N VAL A 141 -7.89 23.98 -13.32
CA VAL A 141 -8.92 23.44 -14.22
C VAL A 141 -9.21 24.49 -15.28
N SER A 142 -8.78 24.27 -16.52
CA SER A 142 -9.00 25.21 -17.62
C SER A 142 -9.47 24.46 -18.87
N TYR A 143 -10.44 25.07 -19.56
CA TYR A 143 -10.93 24.58 -20.85
C TYR A 143 -10.61 25.55 -22.00
N SER A 144 -10.04 26.71 -21.71
CA SER A 144 -9.60 27.71 -22.72
C SER A 144 -8.16 27.50 -23.19
N GLN A 145 -7.35 26.80 -22.40
CA GLN A 145 -5.96 26.48 -22.68
C GLN A 145 -5.76 24.96 -22.58
N PHE A 146 -4.63 24.45 -23.10
CA PHE A 146 -4.29 23.04 -22.88
C PHE A 146 -4.11 22.79 -21.38
N SER A 147 -4.83 21.84 -20.85
CA SER A 147 -4.86 21.54 -19.41
C SER A 147 -4.81 20.04 -19.13
N ILE A 148 -4.63 19.68 -17.88
CA ILE A 148 -4.56 18.27 -17.45
C ILE A 148 -5.84 17.49 -17.82
N GLN A 149 -7.00 18.16 -17.91
CA GLN A 149 -8.29 17.57 -18.29
C GLN A 149 -8.25 17.01 -19.73
N TYR A 150 -7.63 17.73 -20.67
CA TYR A 150 -7.43 17.23 -22.04
C TYR A 150 -6.51 16.02 -22.07
N THR A 151 -5.48 16.00 -21.23
CA THR A 151 -4.57 14.85 -21.08
C THR A 151 -5.32 13.64 -20.55
N VAL A 152 -6.20 13.81 -19.54
CA VAL A 152 -7.07 12.74 -19.03
C VAL A 152 -7.90 12.15 -20.15
N LEU A 153 -8.62 12.98 -20.91
CA LEU A 153 -9.52 12.52 -21.98
C LEU A 153 -8.73 11.78 -23.09
N ALA A 154 -7.58 12.31 -23.48
CA ALA A 154 -6.74 11.72 -24.53
C ALA A 154 -6.14 10.36 -24.10
N THR A 155 -5.90 10.14 -22.81
CA THR A 155 -5.27 8.92 -22.31
C THR A 155 -6.26 7.82 -21.93
N ILE A 156 -7.57 8.11 -21.79
CA ILE A 156 -8.60 7.09 -21.48
C ILE A 156 -8.50 5.84 -22.37
N PRO A 157 -8.41 5.94 -23.72
CA PRO A 157 -8.34 4.75 -24.57
C PRO A 157 -7.11 3.89 -24.30
N ILE A 158 -5.97 4.52 -23.98
CA ILE A 158 -4.71 3.83 -23.70
C ILE A 158 -4.85 3.04 -22.40
N PHE A 159 -5.26 3.70 -21.30
CA PHE A 159 -5.41 3.05 -20.01
C PHE A 159 -6.52 2.02 -20.00
N LEU A 160 -7.62 2.25 -20.74
CA LEU A 160 -8.67 1.24 -20.94
C LEU A 160 -8.11 0.02 -21.67
N GLY A 161 -7.32 0.21 -22.74
CA GLY A 161 -6.64 -0.89 -23.44
C GLY A 161 -5.76 -1.72 -22.52
N LEU A 162 -5.00 -1.06 -21.60
CA LEU A 162 -4.17 -1.73 -20.63
C LEU A 162 -5.00 -2.58 -19.65
N LEU A 163 -6.21 -2.16 -19.26
CA LEU A 163 -7.09 -2.95 -18.40
C LEU A 163 -7.61 -4.22 -19.06
N PHE A 164 -7.67 -4.29 -20.39
CA PHE A 164 -8.09 -5.48 -21.13
C PHE A 164 -6.98 -6.51 -21.32
N LEU A 165 -5.74 -6.21 -20.92
CA LEU A 165 -4.65 -7.17 -21.01
C LEU A 165 -4.90 -8.38 -20.11
N LYS A 166 -5.07 -9.56 -20.72
CA LYS A 166 -5.27 -10.83 -20.00
C LYS A 166 -3.94 -11.45 -19.54
N LYS A 167 -2.86 -11.23 -20.30
CA LYS A 167 -1.52 -11.75 -19.99
C LYS A 167 -0.63 -10.62 -19.49
N LEU A 168 -0.46 -10.55 -18.17
CA LEU A 168 0.32 -9.48 -17.50
C LEU A 168 1.84 -9.72 -17.51
N GLY A 169 2.31 -10.90 -17.96
CA GLY A 169 3.73 -11.25 -17.88
C GLY A 169 4.67 -10.25 -18.55
N PHE A 170 4.25 -9.63 -19.66
CA PHE A 170 5.01 -8.56 -20.31
C PHE A 170 5.05 -7.28 -19.42
N MET A 171 3.91 -6.88 -18.86
CA MET A 171 3.85 -5.71 -17.97
C MET A 171 4.67 -5.91 -16.70
N ILE A 172 4.70 -7.13 -16.15
CA ILE A 172 5.54 -7.47 -15.00
C ILE A 172 7.02 -7.26 -15.33
N LYS A 173 7.49 -7.72 -16.50
CA LYS A 173 8.88 -7.51 -16.93
C LYS A 173 9.22 -6.03 -17.10
N ILE A 174 8.29 -5.22 -17.64
CA ILE A 174 8.49 -3.77 -17.74
C ILE A 174 8.49 -3.14 -16.34
N ALA A 175 7.60 -3.57 -15.45
CA ALA A 175 7.55 -3.06 -14.08
C ALA A 175 8.84 -3.33 -13.29
N GLU A 176 9.58 -4.39 -13.61
CA GLU A 176 10.92 -4.65 -13.04
C GLU A 176 11.92 -3.53 -13.40
N LEU A 177 11.74 -2.83 -14.54
CA LEU A 177 12.54 -1.66 -14.89
C LEU A 177 12.28 -0.46 -13.96
N GLY A 178 11.25 -0.51 -13.13
CA GLY A 178 10.97 0.51 -12.11
C GLY A 178 12.13 0.77 -11.14
N VAL A 179 13.00 -0.22 -10.95
CA VAL A 179 14.25 -0.06 -10.20
C VAL A 179 15.12 1.04 -10.80
N TYR A 180 15.18 1.16 -12.12
CA TYR A 180 15.93 2.23 -12.77
C TYR A 180 15.29 3.62 -12.58
N ALA A 181 13.96 3.68 -12.47
CA ALA A 181 13.26 4.92 -12.11
C ALA A 181 13.66 5.37 -10.69
N ILE A 182 13.76 4.43 -9.74
CA ILE A 182 14.22 4.72 -8.38
C ILE A 182 15.66 5.23 -8.37
N TYR A 183 16.58 4.55 -9.08
CA TYR A 183 17.97 4.99 -9.16
C TYR A 183 18.12 6.36 -9.84
N SER A 184 17.39 6.60 -10.92
CA SER A 184 17.42 7.90 -11.62
C SER A 184 16.95 9.03 -10.69
N TYR A 185 15.92 8.78 -9.88
CA TYR A 185 15.42 9.73 -8.90
C TYR A 185 16.45 10.03 -7.80
N VAL A 186 17.09 9.00 -7.24
CA VAL A 186 18.15 9.18 -6.25
C VAL A 186 19.30 10.00 -6.83
N ILE A 187 19.76 9.68 -8.05
CA ILE A 187 20.81 10.43 -8.73
C ILE A 187 20.40 11.90 -8.95
N PHE A 188 19.15 12.13 -9.37
CA PHE A 188 18.60 13.46 -9.57
C PHE A 188 18.57 14.29 -8.27
N ILE A 189 18.19 13.68 -7.14
CA ILE A 189 18.20 14.32 -5.82
C ILE A 189 19.63 14.73 -5.43
N PHE A 190 20.59 13.82 -5.58
CA PHE A 190 22.00 14.14 -5.29
C PHE A 190 22.53 15.24 -6.23
N TYR A 191 22.21 15.18 -7.52
CA TYR A 191 22.57 16.21 -8.48
C TYR A 191 22.02 17.58 -8.06
N THR A 192 20.74 17.68 -7.73
CA THR A 192 20.12 18.95 -7.28
C THR A 192 20.75 19.49 -6.00
N PHE A 193 21.03 18.62 -5.05
CA PHE A 193 21.71 19.00 -3.82
C PHE A 193 23.12 19.56 -4.07
N ILE A 194 23.94 18.83 -4.84
CA ILE A 194 25.29 19.28 -5.19
C ILE A 194 25.26 20.60 -5.99
N SER A 195 24.32 20.72 -6.93
CA SER A 195 24.13 21.95 -7.71
C SER A 195 23.81 23.15 -6.81
N ASN A 196 22.91 22.99 -5.84
CA ASN A 196 22.56 24.07 -4.91
C ASN A 196 23.71 24.39 -3.92
N LEU A 197 24.50 23.38 -3.56
CA LEU A 197 25.67 23.56 -2.71
C LEU A 197 26.78 24.36 -3.43
N THR A 198 27.05 24.00 -4.70
CA THR A 198 28.13 24.64 -5.50
C THR A 198 27.74 26.03 -6.01
N SER A 199 26.45 26.29 -6.25
CA SER A 199 25.96 27.63 -6.64
C SER A 199 25.86 28.63 -5.49
N GLY A 200 26.07 28.21 -4.25
CA GLY A 200 25.88 29.06 -3.07
C GLY A 200 24.41 29.23 -2.64
N THR A 201 23.46 28.75 -3.45
CA THR A 201 22.01 28.89 -3.20
C THR A 201 21.59 28.27 -1.89
N LEU A 202 22.23 27.16 -1.47
CA LEU A 202 21.95 26.53 -0.20
C LEU A 202 22.37 27.43 0.99
N GLN A 203 23.54 28.05 0.91
CA GLN A 203 24.05 28.94 1.97
C GLN A 203 23.17 30.19 2.12
N GLU A 204 22.71 30.76 1.02
CA GLU A 204 21.84 31.94 1.01
C GLU A 204 20.47 31.66 1.64
N ASN A 205 19.92 30.48 1.45
CA ASN A 205 18.57 30.13 1.91
C ASN A 205 18.56 29.22 3.15
N ILE A 206 19.71 28.97 3.80
CA ILE A 206 19.78 28.07 4.95
C ILE A 206 18.98 28.59 6.16
N SER A 207 18.77 29.92 6.26
CA SER A 207 17.94 30.56 7.26
C SER A 207 16.45 30.22 7.11
N ASP A 208 16.03 29.84 5.90
CA ASP A 208 14.62 29.51 5.59
C ASP A 208 14.29 28.06 5.96
N VAL A 209 15.28 27.26 6.36
CA VAL A 209 15.09 25.88 6.77
C VAL A 209 14.27 25.80 8.03
N LYS A 210 13.08 25.27 7.94
CA LYS A 210 12.28 24.90 9.11
C LYS A 210 12.88 23.72 9.82
N LEU A 211 13.25 23.88 11.10
CA LEU A 211 13.73 22.78 11.94
C LEU A 211 12.55 22.00 12.55
N TRP A 212 11.53 22.72 13.02
CA TRP A 212 10.38 22.18 13.73
C TRP A 212 9.06 22.72 13.19
N SER A 213 8.07 21.86 13.11
CA SER A 213 6.68 22.23 12.86
C SER A 213 5.77 21.19 13.50
N PHE A 214 4.55 21.60 13.87
CA PHE A 214 3.49 20.69 14.33
C PHE A 214 2.54 20.27 13.22
N ASP A 215 2.74 20.76 11.99
CA ASP A 215 1.98 20.31 10.82
C ASP A 215 2.56 19.01 10.28
N VAL A 216 2.20 17.91 10.95
CA VAL A 216 2.80 16.59 10.75
C VAL A 216 1.88 15.61 10.01
N GLY A 217 0.62 15.96 9.77
CA GLY A 217 -0.40 15.05 9.30
C GLY A 217 -0.11 14.47 7.92
N THR A 218 0.21 15.34 6.98
CA THR A 218 0.53 14.96 5.59
C THR A 218 1.77 14.07 5.52
N LEU A 219 2.84 14.42 6.25
CA LEU A 219 4.03 13.59 6.30
C LEU A 219 3.75 12.25 6.97
N ALA A 220 2.98 12.21 8.06
CA ALA A 220 2.64 10.97 8.76
C ALA A 220 1.76 10.05 7.90
N SER A 221 0.79 10.60 7.16
CA SER A 221 -0.02 9.85 6.18
C SER A 221 0.85 9.28 5.08
N THR A 222 1.71 10.10 4.49
CA THR A 222 2.65 9.68 3.44
C THR A 222 3.63 8.62 3.95
N ALA A 223 4.18 8.78 5.15
CA ALA A 223 5.05 7.79 5.76
C ALA A 223 4.32 6.46 6.02
N SER A 224 3.06 6.50 6.46
CA SER A 224 2.23 5.30 6.63
C SER A 224 2.08 4.53 5.33
N LEU A 225 1.81 5.25 4.22
CA LEU A 225 1.69 4.65 2.90
C LEU A 225 3.04 4.17 2.37
N ALA A 226 4.12 4.94 2.57
CA ALA A 226 5.47 4.60 2.13
C ALA A 226 5.98 3.30 2.76
N TYR A 227 5.70 3.06 4.03
CA TYR A 227 6.07 1.84 4.74
C TYR A 227 5.07 0.69 4.61
N GLN A 228 4.03 0.84 3.78
CA GLN A 228 2.96 -0.14 3.63
C GLN A 228 3.36 -1.27 2.67
N ILE A 229 3.94 -2.35 3.21
CA ILE A 229 4.19 -3.61 2.47
C ILE A 229 3.36 -4.78 3.02
N HIS A 230 2.54 -4.54 4.02
CA HIS A 230 1.87 -5.56 4.82
C HIS A 230 1.08 -6.55 3.96
N THR A 231 0.36 -6.06 2.96
CA THR A 231 -0.46 -6.90 2.06
C THR A 231 0.37 -7.83 1.18
N ASN A 232 1.62 -7.47 0.90
CA ASN A 232 2.50 -8.21 -0.02
C ASN A 232 3.59 -9.00 0.73
N ALA A 233 3.81 -8.69 2.01
CA ALA A 233 4.91 -9.29 2.78
C ALA A 233 4.78 -10.81 2.91
N CYS A 234 3.56 -11.32 3.22
CA CYS A 234 3.37 -12.75 3.45
C CYS A 234 3.72 -13.61 2.24
N PRO A 235 3.19 -13.38 1.02
CA PRO A 235 3.58 -14.18 -0.14
C PRO A 235 5.08 -14.05 -0.46
N MET A 236 5.69 -12.87 -0.27
CA MET A 236 7.11 -12.67 -0.55
C MET A 236 8.04 -13.43 0.41
N VAL A 237 7.75 -13.42 1.70
CA VAL A 237 8.56 -14.18 2.68
C VAL A 237 8.39 -15.69 2.53
N LYS A 238 7.29 -16.15 1.92
CA LYS A 238 7.11 -17.58 1.59
C LYS A 238 8.11 -18.08 0.55
N CYS A 239 8.59 -17.21 -0.32
CA CYS A 239 9.61 -17.56 -1.31
C CYS A 239 11.03 -17.70 -0.71
N ASN A 240 11.25 -17.34 0.55
CA ASN A 240 12.53 -17.48 1.23
C ASN A 240 12.85 -18.97 1.49
N LYS A 241 14.06 -19.40 1.17
CA LYS A 241 14.54 -20.78 1.45
C LYS A 241 14.52 -21.09 2.94
N ASP A 242 14.95 -20.16 3.76
CA ASP A 242 15.00 -20.31 5.21
C ASP A 242 13.85 -19.53 5.87
N GLN A 243 12.74 -20.22 6.09
CA GLN A 243 11.54 -19.65 6.69
C GLN A 243 11.76 -19.11 8.13
N SER A 244 12.79 -19.63 8.84
CA SER A 244 13.11 -19.15 10.19
C SER A 244 13.65 -17.71 10.18
N LYS A 245 14.23 -17.24 9.06
CA LYS A 245 14.77 -15.92 8.86
C LYS A 245 13.79 -14.89 8.31
N ASN A 246 12.53 -15.24 8.09
CA ASN A 246 11.52 -14.35 7.52
C ASN A 246 11.34 -13.06 8.34
N ARG A 247 11.31 -13.17 9.67
CA ARG A 247 11.23 -12.00 10.56
C ARG A 247 12.48 -11.10 10.48
N LEU A 248 13.65 -11.72 10.30
CA LEU A 248 14.90 -10.98 10.10
C LEU A 248 14.87 -10.25 8.75
N ALA A 249 14.38 -10.89 7.69
CA ALA A 249 14.19 -10.23 6.38
C ALA A 249 13.33 -8.97 6.50
N VAL A 250 12.20 -9.04 7.19
CA VAL A 250 11.33 -7.87 7.43
C VAL A 250 12.08 -6.77 8.16
N LYS A 251 12.78 -7.08 9.25
CA LYS A 251 13.52 -6.07 10.02
C LYS A 251 14.61 -5.37 9.21
N ILE A 252 15.37 -6.13 8.42
CA ILE A 252 16.42 -5.57 7.54
C ILE A 252 15.77 -4.68 6.47
N THR A 253 14.68 -5.12 5.86
CA THR A 253 13.94 -4.34 4.85
C THR A 253 13.51 -2.99 5.40
N TYR A 254 12.89 -2.96 6.58
CA TYR A 254 12.46 -1.70 7.19
C TYR A 254 13.63 -0.82 7.60
N ALA A 255 14.73 -1.37 8.12
CA ALA A 255 15.93 -0.60 8.44
C ALA A 255 16.49 0.07 7.18
N MET A 256 16.61 -0.66 6.07
CA MET A 256 17.05 -0.11 4.78
C MET A 256 16.04 0.92 4.24
N GLY A 257 14.74 0.64 4.30
CA GLY A 257 13.69 1.55 3.84
C GLY A 257 13.68 2.87 4.61
N ILE A 258 13.79 2.84 5.95
CA ILE A 258 13.91 4.03 6.80
C ILE A 258 15.12 4.86 6.36
N THR A 259 16.28 4.22 6.20
CA THR A 259 17.52 4.91 5.80
C THR A 259 17.37 5.57 4.43
N ILE A 260 16.84 4.86 3.44
CA ILE A 260 16.64 5.38 2.07
C ILE A 260 15.67 6.57 2.09
N TYR A 261 14.55 6.46 2.76
CA TYR A 261 13.56 7.54 2.81
C TYR A 261 14.07 8.77 3.58
N LEU A 262 14.86 8.59 4.63
CA LEU A 262 15.51 9.69 5.32
C LEU A 262 16.53 10.40 4.42
N ILE A 263 17.34 9.66 3.67
CA ILE A 263 18.29 10.22 2.72
C ILE A 263 17.54 11.02 1.63
N ILE A 264 16.49 10.44 1.04
CA ILE A 264 15.71 11.08 -0.01
C ILE A 264 15.04 12.35 0.51
N GLY A 265 14.39 12.29 1.67
CA GLY A 265 13.69 13.42 2.26
C GLY A 265 14.64 14.57 2.62
N LEU A 266 15.75 14.24 3.31
CA LEU A 266 16.72 15.24 3.77
C LEU A 266 17.50 15.87 2.62
N ILE A 267 18.18 15.04 1.80
CA ILE A 267 19.01 15.53 0.70
C ILE A 267 18.15 16.19 -0.37
N GLY A 268 16.99 15.61 -0.70
CA GLY A 268 16.07 16.20 -1.66
C GLY A 268 15.46 17.50 -1.16
N GLY A 269 15.07 17.57 0.11
CA GLY A 269 14.55 18.79 0.73
C GLY A 269 15.56 19.95 0.70
N LEU A 270 16.80 19.68 1.09
CA LEU A 270 17.88 20.66 0.99
C LEU A 270 18.23 21.00 -0.47
N GLY A 271 18.09 20.04 -1.37
CA GLY A 271 18.35 20.23 -2.81
C GLY A 271 17.38 21.18 -3.51
N VAL A 272 16.18 21.40 -2.99
CA VAL A 272 15.18 22.31 -3.58
C VAL A 272 14.93 23.57 -2.75
N LEU A 273 15.63 23.75 -1.66
CA LEU A 273 15.34 24.80 -0.66
C LEU A 273 15.18 26.19 -1.27
N GLY A 274 16.16 26.66 -2.04
CA GLY A 274 16.08 27.97 -2.66
C GLY A 274 14.97 28.12 -3.71
N ARG A 275 14.55 27.02 -4.33
CA ARG A 275 13.44 27.00 -5.32
C ARG A 275 12.08 27.02 -4.62
N VAL A 276 11.96 26.37 -3.48
CA VAL A 276 10.75 26.39 -2.62
C VAL A 276 10.47 27.83 -2.14
N SER A 277 11.51 28.57 -1.75
CA SER A 277 11.38 29.97 -1.31
C SER A 277 10.90 30.91 -2.44
N GLN A 278 11.25 30.61 -3.68
CA GLN A 278 10.86 31.41 -4.87
C GLN A 278 9.43 31.12 -5.33
N ARG A 279 8.96 29.87 -5.18
CA ARG A 279 7.61 29.45 -5.60
C ARG A 279 6.63 29.51 -4.41
N LYS A 280 5.99 30.67 -4.23
CA LYS A 280 5.07 30.92 -3.12
C LYS A 280 3.62 30.49 -3.36
N ASP A 281 3.30 29.96 -4.53
CA ASP A 281 1.94 29.61 -4.95
C ASP A 281 1.34 28.36 -4.28
N GLY A 282 2.16 27.56 -3.59
CA GLY A 282 1.69 26.34 -2.89
C GLY A 282 1.20 25.21 -3.82
N LYS A 283 1.30 25.39 -5.13
CA LYS A 283 0.73 24.50 -6.16
C LYS A 283 1.65 23.34 -6.56
N ALA A 284 2.85 23.24 -5.98
CA ALA A 284 3.76 22.12 -6.29
C ALA A 284 3.26 20.82 -5.64
N HIS A 285 3.09 19.79 -6.45
CA HIS A 285 2.67 18.47 -6.00
C HIS A 285 3.87 17.59 -5.61
N ASN A 286 5.01 17.76 -6.29
CA ASN A 286 6.22 16.97 -6.06
C ASN A 286 7.48 17.81 -6.34
N ILE A 287 8.68 17.21 -6.12
CA ILE A 287 9.95 17.92 -6.29
C ILE A 287 10.16 18.44 -7.72
N ASN A 288 9.68 17.75 -8.75
CA ASN A 288 9.92 18.11 -10.15
C ASN A 288 9.21 19.41 -10.52
N ASP A 289 8.11 19.75 -9.83
CA ASP A 289 7.34 20.96 -10.08
C ASP A 289 8.09 22.26 -9.70
N TYR A 290 9.22 22.13 -8.99
CA TYR A 290 10.10 23.27 -8.66
C TYR A 290 11.12 23.59 -9.76
N PHE A 291 11.12 22.84 -10.85
CA PHE A 291 11.97 23.10 -11.99
C PHE A 291 11.18 23.80 -13.09
N ALA A 292 11.89 24.49 -13.99
CA ALA A 292 11.28 25.11 -15.15
C ALA A 292 10.70 24.05 -16.09
N ASP A 293 9.62 24.38 -16.81
CA ASP A 293 8.94 23.46 -17.73
C ASP A 293 9.82 23.02 -18.91
N ASP A 294 10.92 23.72 -19.16
CA ASP A 294 11.92 23.40 -20.19
C ASP A 294 13.15 22.65 -19.63
N ALA A 295 13.15 22.32 -18.34
CA ALA A 295 14.26 21.59 -17.74
C ALA A 295 14.25 20.11 -18.14
N TRP A 296 15.36 19.61 -18.67
CA TRP A 296 15.48 18.22 -19.14
C TRP A 296 15.77 17.22 -18.01
N GLN A 297 16.35 17.69 -16.91
CA GLN A 297 16.76 16.83 -15.79
C GLN A 297 15.54 16.17 -15.09
N PRO A 298 14.50 16.92 -14.64
CA PRO A 298 13.31 16.31 -14.07
C PRO A 298 12.54 15.48 -15.11
N LEU A 299 12.56 15.88 -16.38
CA LEU A 299 11.87 15.17 -17.46
C LEU A 299 12.36 13.73 -17.64
N ILE A 300 13.68 13.48 -17.57
CA ILE A 300 14.23 12.12 -17.65
C ILE A 300 13.67 11.25 -16.51
N VAL A 301 13.64 11.79 -15.31
CA VAL A 301 13.08 11.08 -14.14
C VAL A 301 11.60 10.79 -14.36
N GLU A 302 10.83 11.77 -14.84
CA GLU A 302 9.39 11.60 -15.10
C GLU A 302 9.11 10.55 -16.18
N ILE A 303 9.90 10.49 -17.25
CA ILE A 303 9.76 9.46 -18.29
C ILE A 303 9.99 8.05 -17.73
N LEU A 304 11.04 7.85 -16.94
CA LEU A 304 11.33 6.56 -16.32
C LEU A 304 10.25 6.15 -15.33
N TYR A 305 9.76 7.12 -14.54
CA TYR A 305 8.62 6.89 -13.63
C TYR A 305 7.33 6.60 -14.39
N LEU A 306 7.05 7.31 -15.48
CA LEU A 306 5.88 7.06 -16.31
C LEU A 306 5.86 5.62 -16.84
N ILE A 307 6.99 5.13 -17.34
CA ILE A 307 7.10 3.74 -17.79
C ILE A 307 6.77 2.77 -16.65
N HIS A 308 7.31 3.02 -15.47
CA HIS A 308 7.02 2.20 -14.28
C HIS A 308 5.55 2.26 -13.88
N LEU A 309 4.96 3.45 -13.78
CA LEU A 309 3.57 3.62 -13.34
C LEU A 309 2.57 3.01 -14.34
N VAL A 310 2.78 3.25 -15.64
CA VAL A 310 1.92 2.69 -16.69
C VAL A 310 1.99 1.16 -16.74
N SER A 311 3.15 0.57 -16.45
CA SER A 311 3.29 -0.89 -16.39
C SER A 311 2.66 -1.49 -15.13
N MET A 312 2.71 -0.79 -14.00
CA MET A 312 2.12 -1.22 -12.73
C MET A 312 0.59 -1.08 -12.68
N TYR A 313 0.03 -0.09 -13.38
CA TYR A 313 -1.41 0.18 -13.38
C TYR A 313 -2.29 -1.05 -13.69
N PRO A 314 -2.10 -1.78 -14.82
CA PRO A 314 -2.91 -2.96 -15.11
C PRO A 314 -2.69 -4.11 -14.12
N ILE A 315 -1.51 -4.22 -13.51
CA ILE A 315 -1.21 -5.22 -12.49
C ILE A 315 -2.02 -4.97 -11.23
N LEU A 316 -2.01 -3.73 -10.73
CA LEU A 316 -2.77 -3.32 -9.54
C LEU A 316 -4.28 -3.45 -9.77
N ALA A 317 -4.77 -3.00 -10.93
CA ALA A 317 -6.18 -3.15 -11.31
C ALA A 317 -6.59 -4.62 -11.40
N ASN A 318 -5.72 -5.50 -11.88
CA ASN A 318 -5.99 -6.95 -11.90
C ASN A 318 -6.10 -7.52 -10.49
N ILE A 319 -5.21 -7.15 -9.58
CA ILE A 319 -5.28 -7.59 -8.17
C ILE A 319 -6.60 -7.15 -7.54
N CYS A 320 -7.03 -5.90 -7.78
CA CYS A 320 -8.34 -5.43 -7.33
C CYS A 320 -9.48 -6.30 -7.86
N ARG A 321 -9.49 -6.55 -9.17
CA ARG A 321 -10.56 -7.32 -9.83
C ARG A 321 -10.65 -8.74 -9.30
N VAL A 322 -9.51 -9.44 -9.20
CA VAL A 322 -9.45 -10.82 -8.69
C VAL A 322 -10.08 -10.88 -7.30
N ARG A 323 -9.72 -9.97 -6.39
CA ARG A 323 -10.29 -9.92 -5.04
C ARG A 323 -11.81 -9.69 -5.04
N VAL A 324 -12.29 -8.77 -5.87
CA VAL A 324 -13.73 -8.50 -6.00
C VAL A 324 -14.45 -9.73 -6.58
N PHE A 325 -13.89 -10.34 -7.61
CA PHE A 325 -14.50 -11.51 -8.26
C PHE A 325 -14.51 -12.73 -7.35
N GLU A 326 -13.47 -12.97 -6.55
CA GLU A 326 -13.45 -14.03 -5.53
C GLU A 326 -14.58 -13.88 -4.50
N ILE A 327 -14.97 -12.64 -4.16
CA ILE A 327 -16.08 -12.38 -3.23
C ILE A 327 -17.43 -12.59 -3.92
N VAL A 328 -17.61 -11.95 -5.11
CA VAL A 328 -18.91 -11.87 -5.79
C VAL A 328 -19.27 -13.18 -6.49
N PHE A 329 -18.28 -13.83 -7.12
CA PHE A 329 -18.46 -15.05 -7.92
C PHE A 329 -17.89 -16.30 -7.23
N LYS A 330 -17.94 -16.33 -5.90
CA LYS A 330 -17.43 -17.45 -5.09
C LYS A 330 -17.93 -18.82 -5.57
N ASN A 331 -19.21 -18.91 -5.92
CA ASN A 331 -19.85 -20.15 -6.37
C ASN A 331 -19.37 -20.63 -7.75
N ASN A 332 -18.77 -19.75 -8.56
CA ASN A 332 -18.25 -20.05 -9.90
C ASN A 332 -16.70 -20.08 -9.91
N GLY A 333 -16.05 -20.38 -8.77
CA GLY A 333 -14.60 -20.40 -8.66
C GLY A 333 -13.92 -19.04 -8.87
N GLY A 334 -14.66 -17.93 -8.68
CA GLY A 334 -14.13 -16.57 -8.88
C GLY A 334 -14.06 -16.11 -10.35
N VAL A 335 -14.58 -16.90 -11.30
CA VAL A 335 -14.56 -16.56 -12.73
C VAL A 335 -15.83 -15.81 -13.11
N PRO A 336 -15.73 -14.50 -13.48
CA PRO A 336 -16.88 -13.72 -13.89
C PRO A 336 -17.26 -14.02 -15.36
N PRO A 337 -18.54 -13.81 -15.75
CA PRO A 337 -18.92 -13.74 -17.16
C PRO A 337 -18.13 -12.64 -17.89
N GLN A 338 -17.87 -12.84 -19.19
CA GLN A 338 -17.07 -11.90 -19.98
C GLN A 338 -17.64 -10.47 -20.01
N TRP A 339 -18.95 -10.31 -20.06
CA TRP A 339 -19.60 -9.00 -20.05
C TRP A 339 -19.37 -8.27 -18.71
N VAL A 340 -19.38 -8.98 -17.57
CA VAL A 340 -19.07 -8.41 -16.26
C VAL A 340 -17.63 -7.92 -16.22
N PHE A 341 -16.70 -8.69 -16.76
CA PHE A 341 -15.29 -8.27 -16.87
C PHE A 341 -15.14 -6.97 -17.65
N VAL A 342 -15.85 -6.83 -18.78
CA VAL A 342 -15.86 -5.60 -19.59
C VAL A 342 -16.46 -4.43 -18.83
N CYS A 343 -17.64 -4.62 -18.22
CA CYS A 343 -18.31 -3.56 -17.45
C CYS A 343 -17.46 -3.07 -16.27
N VAL A 344 -16.82 -3.97 -15.55
CA VAL A 344 -15.94 -3.61 -14.41
C VAL A 344 -14.74 -2.80 -14.89
N ASN A 345 -14.14 -3.13 -16.03
CA ASN A 345 -13.01 -2.36 -16.58
C ASN A 345 -13.45 -0.95 -17.01
N ILE A 346 -14.61 -0.83 -17.69
CA ILE A 346 -15.15 0.48 -18.07
C ILE A 346 -15.46 1.30 -16.82
N PHE A 347 -16.14 0.72 -15.84
CA PHE A 347 -16.46 1.39 -14.59
C PHE A 347 -15.20 1.84 -13.83
N PHE A 348 -14.17 1.00 -13.83
CA PHE A 348 -12.92 1.31 -13.17
C PHE A 348 -12.20 2.51 -13.81
N ILE A 349 -12.07 2.55 -15.14
CA ILE A 349 -11.46 3.70 -15.82
C ILE A 349 -12.30 4.97 -15.67
N MET A 350 -13.64 4.84 -15.66
CA MET A 350 -14.53 5.98 -15.43
C MET A 350 -14.31 6.60 -14.04
N ILE A 351 -14.15 5.79 -13.00
CA ILE A 351 -13.81 6.28 -11.66
C ILE A 351 -12.45 6.97 -11.67
N CYS A 352 -11.41 6.32 -12.23
CA CYS A 352 -10.06 6.88 -12.28
C CYS A 352 -10.04 8.24 -13.00
N SER A 353 -10.66 8.30 -14.18
CA SER A 353 -10.72 9.53 -14.98
C SER A 353 -11.61 10.59 -14.33
N GLY A 354 -12.76 10.20 -13.77
CA GLY A 354 -13.67 11.11 -13.07
C GLY A 354 -12.99 11.81 -11.89
N VAL A 355 -12.31 11.06 -11.03
CA VAL A 355 -11.57 11.62 -9.89
C VAL A 355 -10.52 12.63 -10.35
N LYS A 356 -9.80 12.35 -11.46
CA LYS A 356 -8.79 13.28 -11.97
C LYS A 356 -9.41 14.48 -12.68
N LEU A 357 -10.55 14.33 -13.38
CA LEU A 357 -11.27 15.42 -14.05
C LEU A 357 -11.82 16.46 -13.07
N ILE A 358 -12.24 16.04 -11.87
CA ILE A 358 -12.67 16.97 -10.79
C ILE A 358 -11.48 17.66 -10.11
N GLY A 359 -10.24 17.41 -10.54
CA GLY A 359 -9.07 18.12 -10.03
C GLY A 359 -8.45 17.54 -8.75
N VAL A 360 -8.83 16.30 -8.34
CA VAL A 360 -8.20 15.67 -7.17
C VAL A 360 -6.71 15.47 -7.40
N SER A 361 -5.90 16.05 -6.53
CA SER A 361 -4.43 15.96 -6.61
C SER A 361 -3.92 14.58 -6.16
N PRO A 362 -2.77 14.10 -6.65
CA PRO A 362 -2.14 12.89 -6.14
C PRO A 362 -1.83 12.97 -4.65
N ASN A 363 -1.49 14.15 -4.13
CA ASN A 363 -1.22 14.38 -2.71
C ASN A 363 -2.44 14.02 -1.86
N THR A 364 -3.64 14.48 -2.27
CA THR A 364 -4.90 14.15 -1.60
C THR A 364 -5.15 12.63 -1.59
N LEU A 365 -4.86 11.94 -2.69
CA LEU A 365 -5.00 10.47 -2.76
C LEU A 365 -3.99 9.75 -1.86
N VAL A 366 -2.76 10.25 -1.74
CA VAL A 366 -1.75 9.75 -0.80
C VAL A 366 -2.22 9.93 0.63
N ASP A 367 -2.74 11.11 0.98
CA ASP A 367 -3.21 11.43 2.32
C ASP A 367 -4.41 10.58 2.72
N ILE A 368 -5.42 10.44 1.85
CA ILE A 368 -6.57 9.57 2.09
C ILE A 368 -6.13 8.12 2.29
N ASN A 369 -5.29 7.63 1.39
CA ASN A 369 -4.86 6.24 1.44
C ASN A 369 -3.97 5.96 2.66
N GLY A 370 -3.04 6.86 2.96
CA GLY A 370 -2.17 6.76 4.12
C GLY A 370 -2.91 6.88 5.45
N ALA A 371 -3.87 7.81 5.55
CA ALA A 371 -4.66 7.97 6.76
C ALA A 371 -5.65 6.81 6.95
N PHE A 372 -6.50 6.54 5.96
CA PHE A 372 -7.59 5.58 6.08
C PHE A 372 -7.10 4.13 5.98
N SER A 373 -6.55 3.73 4.82
CA SER A 373 -6.25 2.33 4.56
C SER A 373 -5.13 1.81 5.45
N CYS A 374 -4.09 2.61 5.67
CA CYS A 374 -2.99 2.19 6.52
C CYS A 374 -3.39 2.12 7.99
N PHE A 375 -4.33 2.96 8.47
CA PHE A 375 -4.84 2.82 9.84
C PHE A 375 -5.33 1.40 10.11
N PHE A 376 -6.13 0.85 9.22
CA PHE A 376 -6.65 -0.50 9.39
C PHE A 376 -5.59 -1.58 9.19
N ILE A 377 -4.82 -1.50 8.10
CA ILE A 377 -3.90 -2.57 7.68
C ILE A 377 -2.62 -2.58 8.51
N VAL A 378 -2.06 -1.39 8.81
CA VAL A 378 -0.76 -1.26 9.48
C VAL A 378 -0.90 -1.26 11.01
N TYR A 379 -1.96 -0.65 11.55
CA TYR A 379 -2.09 -0.42 12.99
C TYR A 379 -3.18 -1.27 13.65
N LEU A 380 -4.41 -1.20 13.15
CA LEU A 380 -5.56 -1.81 13.82
C LEU A 380 -5.49 -3.33 13.78
N ILE A 381 -5.48 -3.91 12.60
CA ILE A 381 -5.61 -5.36 12.41
C ILE A 381 -4.45 -6.13 13.05
N PRO A 382 -3.14 -5.78 12.87
CA PRO A 382 -2.07 -6.52 13.51
C PRO A 382 -2.10 -6.40 15.03
N SER A 383 -2.52 -5.24 15.58
CA SER A 383 -2.67 -5.06 17.01
C SER A 383 -3.76 -5.97 17.58
N PHE A 384 -4.94 -6.03 16.94
CA PHE A 384 -6.01 -6.94 17.34
C PHE A 384 -5.64 -8.41 17.19
N MET A 385 -4.95 -8.77 16.10
CA MET A 385 -4.46 -10.14 15.88
C MET A 385 -3.50 -10.56 16.99
N HIS A 386 -2.58 -9.69 17.37
CA HIS A 386 -1.66 -9.95 18.47
C HIS A 386 -2.39 -10.11 19.80
N LEU A 387 -3.33 -9.20 20.12
CA LEU A 387 -4.16 -9.30 21.32
C LEU A 387 -4.98 -10.60 21.37
N ALA A 388 -5.56 -11.00 20.23
CA ALA A 388 -6.34 -12.26 20.14
C ALA A 388 -5.47 -13.49 20.43
N CYS A 389 -4.22 -13.50 19.98
CA CYS A 389 -3.29 -14.60 20.23
C CYS A 389 -2.84 -14.68 21.70
N TYR A 390 -2.54 -13.53 22.33
CA TYR A 390 -1.92 -13.52 23.67
C TYR A 390 -2.91 -13.41 24.84
N HIS A 391 -4.09 -12.83 24.61
CA HIS A 391 -5.08 -12.60 25.64
C HIS A 391 -6.36 -13.45 25.48
N GLY A 392 -6.33 -14.49 24.66
CA GLY A 392 -7.46 -15.40 24.44
C GLY A 392 -8.02 -16.07 25.73
N SER A 393 -7.33 -15.92 26.89
CA SER A 393 -7.82 -16.31 28.21
C SER A 393 -8.67 -15.24 28.92
N ASN A 394 -8.67 -13.96 28.45
CA ASN A 394 -9.44 -12.88 29.08
C ASN A 394 -10.94 -13.00 28.76
N LYS A 395 -11.81 -12.85 29.81
CA LYS A 395 -13.28 -12.95 29.70
C LYS A 395 -13.85 -12.02 28.59
N PHE A 396 -13.30 -10.81 28.43
CA PHE A 396 -13.72 -9.84 27.42
C PHE A 396 -13.43 -10.32 26.00
N LEU A 397 -12.23 -10.82 25.73
CA LEU A 397 -11.86 -11.34 24.40
C LEU A 397 -12.50 -12.71 24.13
N ARG A 398 -12.76 -13.52 25.17
CA ARG A 398 -13.63 -14.69 25.04
C ARG A 398 -15.07 -14.32 24.69
N SER A 399 -15.59 -13.21 25.23
CA SER A 399 -16.92 -12.70 24.86
C SER A 399 -16.95 -12.28 23.39
N ILE A 400 -15.99 -11.47 22.95
CA ILE A 400 -15.86 -11.08 21.54
C ILE A 400 -15.72 -12.35 20.66
N ARG A 401 -14.82 -13.26 21.00
CA ARG A 401 -14.62 -14.52 20.26
C ARG A 401 -15.87 -15.40 20.29
N LYS A 402 -16.57 -15.55 21.43
CA LYS A 402 -17.81 -16.34 21.51
C LYS A 402 -18.93 -15.74 20.67
N THR A 403 -19.10 -14.41 20.65
CA THR A 403 -20.11 -13.75 19.83
C THR A 403 -19.85 -13.98 18.34
N PHE A 404 -18.58 -13.93 17.92
CA PHE A 404 -18.20 -14.11 16.51
C PHE A 404 -18.15 -15.59 16.08
N VAL A 405 -17.73 -16.52 16.95
CA VAL A 405 -17.67 -17.96 16.65
C VAL A 405 -19.05 -18.60 16.71
N ARG A 406 -19.93 -18.19 17.61
CA ARG A 406 -21.28 -18.75 17.75
C ARG A 406 -22.16 -18.45 16.53
N GLN A 407 -21.94 -17.34 15.86
CA GLN A 407 -22.64 -17.01 14.61
C GLN A 407 -22.07 -17.77 13.39
N SER A 408 -20.77 -18.07 13.38
CA SER A 408 -20.15 -18.91 12.35
C SER A 408 -20.64 -20.37 12.40
N SER A 409 -20.81 -20.91 13.60
CA SER A 409 -21.37 -22.29 13.75
C SER A 409 -22.86 -22.35 13.41
N SER A 410 -23.66 -21.30 13.64
CA SER A 410 -25.06 -21.27 13.23
C SER A 410 -25.24 -21.06 11.71
N GLU A 411 -24.32 -20.36 11.06
CA GLU A 411 -24.31 -20.22 9.58
C GLU A 411 -23.84 -21.52 8.92
N MET A 412 -22.85 -22.22 9.52
CA MET A 412 -22.39 -23.52 9.03
C MET A 412 -23.49 -24.59 9.22
N GLN A 413 -24.16 -24.61 10.36
CA GLN A 413 -25.31 -25.49 10.61
C GLN A 413 -26.51 -25.18 9.69
N ARG A 414 -26.69 -23.94 9.30
CA ARG A 414 -27.72 -23.55 8.34
C ARG A 414 -27.34 -23.95 6.90
N GLN A 415 -26.05 -23.96 6.55
CA GLN A 415 -25.55 -24.49 5.28
C GLN A 415 -25.58 -26.02 5.26
N GLU A 416 -25.26 -26.70 6.35
CA GLU A 416 -25.43 -28.14 6.50
C GLU A 416 -26.90 -28.55 6.36
N ASN A 417 -27.82 -27.88 7.05
CA ASN A 417 -29.26 -28.16 6.91
C ASN A 417 -29.84 -27.86 5.53
N LEU A 418 -29.20 -26.96 4.74
CA LEU A 418 -29.57 -26.72 3.34
C LEU A 418 -29.00 -27.81 2.41
N LEU A 419 -27.81 -28.33 2.71
CA LEU A 419 -27.20 -29.43 1.99
C LEU A 419 -27.88 -30.78 2.32
N ASP A 420 -28.31 -30.99 3.56
CA ASP A 420 -29.05 -32.19 3.96
C ASP A 420 -30.43 -32.26 3.30
N ASN A 421 -31.10 -31.12 3.08
CA ASN A 421 -32.36 -31.06 2.31
C ASN A 421 -32.18 -31.32 0.81
N GLU A 422 -30.99 -31.08 0.25
CA GLU A 422 -30.67 -31.47 -1.13
C GLU A 422 -30.18 -32.93 -1.24
N GLN A 423 -29.69 -33.54 -0.14
CA GLN A 423 -29.17 -34.92 -0.10
C GLN A 423 -30.21 -35.98 0.29
N GLU A 424 -31.42 -35.64 0.72
CA GLU A 424 -32.49 -36.61 0.89
C GLU A 424 -32.93 -37.31 -0.42
N SER A 425 -32.39 -36.89 -1.58
CA SER A 425 -32.61 -37.52 -2.87
C SER A 425 -31.53 -38.53 -3.30
N VAL A 426 -30.43 -38.72 -2.53
CA VAL A 426 -29.36 -39.69 -2.86
C VAL A 426 -28.98 -40.44 -1.60
N ASN A 427 -29.74 -41.49 -1.30
CA ASN A 427 -29.44 -42.42 -0.21
C ASN A 427 -28.36 -43.45 -0.58
N TYR A 428 -27.57 -43.82 0.43
CA TYR A 428 -26.56 -44.90 0.58
C TYR A 428 -25.16 -44.52 0.11
N LEU A 429 -24.31 -44.08 1.06
CA LEU A 429 -22.97 -44.65 1.31
C LEU A 429 -22.22 -43.73 2.35
N ASP A 430 -21.66 -44.44 3.35
CA ASP A 430 -20.53 -44.14 4.22
C ASP A 430 -20.71 -43.41 5.56
N SER A 431 -20.95 -44.27 6.56
CA SER A 431 -20.78 -43.96 8.01
C SER A 431 -19.30 -43.79 8.45
N GLU A 432 -18.32 -43.98 7.57
CA GLU A 432 -16.90 -43.78 7.87
C GLU A 432 -16.45 -42.31 7.64
N GLN A 433 -17.06 -41.58 6.72
CA GLN A 433 -16.72 -40.18 6.46
C GLN A 433 -17.14 -39.24 7.62
N GLU A 434 -18.23 -39.50 8.30
CA GLU A 434 -18.72 -38.70 9.44
C GLU A 434 -17.77 -38.77 10.65
N LYS A 435 -17.15 -39.94 10.89
CA LYS A 435 -16.12 -40.09 11.94
C LYS A 435 -14.81 -39.40 11.57
N SER A 436 -14.45 -39.34 10.29
CA SER A 436 -13.31 -38.62 9.79
C SER A 436 -13.49 -37.10 9.98
N PHE A 437 -14.66 -36.55 9.67
CA PHE A 437 -14.96 -35.13 9.81
C PHE A 437 -14.99 -34.66 11.26
N GLN A 438 -15.53 -35.45 12.21
CA GLN A 438 -15.51 -35.13 13.63
C GLN A 438 -14.10 -35.20 14.23
N ASN A 439 -13.27 -36.10 13.75
CA ASN A 439 -11.87 -36.19 14.15
C ASN A 439 -11.03 -35.02 13.59
N GLU A 440 -11.30 -34.56 12.36
CA GLU A 440 -10.70 -33.35 11.80
C GLU A 440 -11.12 -32.09 12.54
N ALA A 441 -12.39 -31.95 12.90
CA ALA A 441 -12.90 -30.79 13.66
C ALA A 441 -12.32 -30.75 15.08
N ASN A 442 -12.14 -31.89 15.74
CA ASN A 442 -11.49 -31.99 17.05
C ASN A 442 -9.97 -31.84 16.96
N GLY A 443 -9.34 -32.35 15.91
CA GLY A 443 -7.93 -32.10 15.56
C GLY A 443 -7.67 -30.62 15.28
N PHE A 444 -8.60 -29.94 14.60
CA PHE A 444 -8.54 -28.51 14.30
C PHE A 444 -8.62 -27.65 15.59
N ARG A 445 -9.47 -28.03 16.55
CA ARG A 445 -9.56 -27.36 17.87
C ARG A 445 -8.31 -27.57 18.73
N ALA A 446 -7.74 -28.78 18.72
CA ALA A 446 -6.49 -29.10 19.41
C ALA A 446 -5.30 -28.37 18.77
N GLN A 447 -5.21 -28.33 17.43
CA GLN A 447 -4.17 -27.58 16.69
C GLN A 447 -4.28 -26.06 16.90
N GLN A 448 -5.48 -25.49 17.04
CA GLN A 448 -5.65 -24.07 17.40
C GLN A 448 -5.06 -23.75 18.77
N ALA A 449 -5.24 -24.63 19.74
CA ALA A 449 -4.68 -24.46 21.10
C ALA A 449 -3.14 -24.65 21.10
N TYR A 450 -2.62 -25.62 20.34
CA TYR A 450 -1.19 -25.89 20.25
C TYR A 450 -0.41 -24.80 19.50
N SER A 451 -1.00 -24.21 18.45
CA SER A 451 -0.33 -23.19 17.64
C SER A 451 -0.15 -21.84 18.35
N CYS A 452 -1.00 -21.53 19.32
CA CYS A 452 -0.79 -20.36 20.20
C CYS A 452 0.32 -20.59 21.23
N ASN A 453 0.61 -21.84 21.59
CA ASN A 453 1.56 -22.16 22.67
C ASN A 453 3.01 -22.36 22.20
N SER A 454 3.26 -22.78 20.95
CA SER A 454 4.61 -23.14 20.50
C SER A 454 5.53 -21.94 20.20
N HIS A 455 4.99 -20.73 20.04
CA HIS A 455 5.80 -19.52 19.80
C HIS A 455 5.89 -18.57 21.02
N THR A 456 5.43 -19.02 22.19
CA THR A 456 5.43 -18.20 23.41
C THR A 456 6.75 -18.19 24.17
N GLU A 457 7.73 -19.02 23.80
CA GLU A 457 8.96 -19.17 24.60
C GLU A 457 9.92 -17.99 24.47
N ASP A 458 10.07 -17.38 23.29
CA ASP A 458 11.01 -16.28 23.07
C ASP A 458 10.56 -14.91 23.62
N ILE A 459 9.30 -14.78 24.05
CA ILE A 459 8.74 -13.48 24.46
C ILE A 459 8.39 -13.42 25.95
N LYS A 460 8.70 -14.45 26.73
CA LYS A 460 8.43 -14.50 28.18
C LYS A 460 9.16 -13.43 28.98
N SER A 461 10.16 -12.73 28.43
CA SER A 461 10.98 -11.75 29.13
C SER A 461 10.32 -10.38 29.37
N VAL A 462 9.27 -10.01 28.64
CA VAL A 462 8.61 -8.70 28.79
C VAL A 462 7.29 -8.82 29.52
N PRO A 463 7.03 -8.07 30.60
CA PRO A 463 5.78 -8.08 31.36
C PRO A 463 4.55 -7.84 30.48
N LYS A 464 3.43 -8.55 30.76
CA LYS A 464 2.17 -8.45 30.01
C LYS A 464 1.65 -7.01 29.90
N THR A 465 1.81 -6.23 30.98
CA THR A 465 1.41 -4.82 31.04
C THR A 465 2.17 -3.95 30.05
N ILE A 466 3.49 -4.11 29.95
CA ILE A 466 4.33 -3.34 29.03
C ILE A 466 3.95 -3.65 27.57
N ARG A 467 3.68 -4.91 27.24
CA ARG A 467 3.24 -5.29 25.89
C ARG A 467 1.89 -4.67 25.54
N LEU A 468 0.92 -4.73 26.47
CA LEU A 468 -0.39 -4.12 26.25
C LEU A 468 -0.28 -2.61 26.05
N SER A 469 0.59 -1.94 26.82
CA SER A 469 0.85 -0.51 26.67
C SER A 469 1.47 -0.16 25.33
N ILE A 470 2.39 -0.98 24.80
CA ILE A 470 2.98 -0.77 23.46
C ILE A 470 1.90 -0.84 22.36
N TYR A 471 1.01 -1.86 22.40
CA TYR A 471 -0.02 -1.97 21.37
C TYR A 471 -1.13 -0.93 21.53
N ALA A 472 -1.45 -0.53 22.76
CA ALA A 472 -2.32 0.62 22.99
C ALA A 472 -1.71 1.91 22.42
N ALA A 473 -0.41 2.14 22.62
CA ALA A 473 0.30 3.28 22.05
C ALA A 473 0.30 3.24 20.50
N ILE A 474 0.53 2.09 19.90
CA ILE A 474 0.46 1.91 18.43
C ILE A 474 -0.93 2.27 17.91
N LEU A 475 -1.99 1.81 18.58
CA LEU A 475 -3.37 2.12 18.19
C LEU A 475 -3.70 3.61 18.36
N ILE A 476 -3.24 4.23 19.45
CA ILE A 476 -3.44 5.68 19.69
C ILE A 476 -2.73 6.50 18.62
N VAL A 477 -1.48 6.16 18.30
CA VAL A 477 -0.72 6.82 17.23
C VAL A 477 -1.41 6.64 15.88
N GLY A 478 -1.81 5.41 15.53
CA GLY A 478 -2.55 5.14 14.30
C GLY A 478 -3.87 5.91 14.21
N PHE A 479 -4.62 6.01 15.30
CA PHE A 479 -5.88 6.74 15.36
C PHE A 479 -5.66 8.26 15.26
N ALA A 480 -4.63 8.80 15.88
CA ALA A 480 -4.25 10.19 15.75
C ALA A 480 -3.89 10.54 14.30
N ILE A 481 -3.13 9.67 13.61
CA ILE A 481 -2.79 9.84 12.19
C ILE A 481 -4.05 9.79 11.32
N PHE A 482 -4.96 8.85 11.60
CA PHE A 482 -6.24 8.76 10.90
C PHE A 482 -7.05 10.06 11.01
N ILE A 483 -7.26 10.56 12.23
CA ILE A 483 -8.03 11.79 12.47
C ILE A 483 -7.33 12.97 11.81
N TYR A 484 -6.02 13.14 12.05
CA TYR A 484 -5.30 14.31 11.56
C TYR A 484 -5.12 14.27 10.04
N GLY A 485 -4.86 13.11 9.46
CA GLY A 485 -4.78 12.93 8.00
C GLY A 485 -6.13 13.20 7.33
N MET A 486 -7.25 12.71 7.90
CA MET A 486 -8.59 13.03 7.39
C MET A 486 -8.94 14.51 7.54
N TYR A 487 -8.54 15.14 8.66
CA TYR A 487 -8.69 16.58 8.85
C TYR A 487 -7.91 17.38 7.79
N SER A 488 -6.67 17.00 7.50
CA SER A 488 -5.85 17.62 6.45
C SER A 488 -6.52 17.53 5.07
N VAL A 489 -7.08 16.37 4.73
CA VAL A 489 -7.83 16.17 3.48
C VAL A 489 -9.05 17.09 3.41
N ILE A 490 -9.85 17.15 4.47
CA ILE A 490 -11.06 17.98 4.53
C ILE A 490 -10.68 19.46 4.45
N LYS A 491 -9.65 19.88 5.19
CA LYS A 491 -9.16 21.25 5.17
C LYS A 491 -8.69 21.65 3.76
N ASN A 492 -7.86 20.81 3.11
CA ASN A 492 -7.38 21.09 1.77
C ASN A 492 -8.52 21.13 0.72
N ALA A 493 -9.59 20.34 0.92
CA ALA A 493 -10.78 20.40 0.07
C ALA A 493 -11.56 21.71 0.27
N ILE A 494 -11.69 22.21 1.51
CA ILE A 494 -12.39 23.47 1.82
C ILE A 494 -11.57 24.67 1.37
N ASP A 495 -10.26 24.68 1.65
CA ASP A 495 -9.38 25.81 1.31
C ASP A 495 -9.14 25.89 -0.22
N GLY A 496 -9.22 24.76 -0.95
CA GLY A 496 -9.14 24.69 -2.42
C GLY A 496 -10.37 25.25 -3.14
N ASP A 497 -11.56 25.23 -2.48
CA ASP A 497 -12.79 25.82 -3.02
C ASP A 497 -12.88 27.35 -2.77
N SER A 498 -11.94 27.90 -2.00
CA SER A 498 -11.94 29.33 -1.61
C SER A 498 -10.99 30.22 -2.46
N ASN A 499 -10.29 29.65 -3.43
CA ASN A 499 -9.44 30.32 -4.41
C ASN A 499 -9.86 29.98 -5.85
#